data_63b19b279f56cf2bb67df93123565cfc
#
_entry.id   63b19b279f56cf2bb67df93123565cfc
#
_cell.length_a   1.000
_cell.length_b   1.000
_cell.length_c   1.000
_cell.angle_alpha   90.00
_cell.angle_beta   90.00
_cell.angle_gamma   90.00
#
_symmetry.space_group_name_H-M   'P 1'
#
loop_
_entity.id
_entity.type
_entity.pdbx_description
1 polymer ?
#
loop_
_entity_poly.entity_id
_entity_poly.type
_entity_poly.pdbx_seq_one_letter_code
_entity_poly.pdbx_strand_id
1 'polypeptide(L)'
;MSSLRKTVLLLGLFTGQMNAVAASLQIQITPQVAGENVQPASFRYHTSAGETFSITRVSYFVSDIALQRADGSWLELSNQVAWLDLGRNRDSFWLDHLPPGEYQTVRFAVGLSPRLNHESLTNFPAGAALNPDVNGLYWGWQGGYIFLALEGLWRNAAGELDGWAYHFARDKNLTSVSLAANLNLPNQTKLELAFDLGTLLNAPRPLSFAKDGSSTHSRDGDPVAAALKENLPGAFRVRRIRELTDAQIASARPMPLYLPAKFTPYPFQMSATFPLPDLPHDNPLTVERVALGCALFFEQRLSINNGQSCADCHSPAKAFTDGRTVARGAEGHFGPRNTMPLFNLAWKSSFFWDGRAASLREQVLQPITNAIEMHESLTNVVAKLGGTGLRSVVSGVPPEIVGAHSPQSMPHEPVQRSVTPPSGATPDGTGGTPVPPDPANYPALFTAAFGSPEITPEKIALALENYLLTLTAFDAKFDRVLHGEEKFTPAEQRGFELFNTEYDPRRGMYGADCFHCHGGPLFQSQTFANNGLDSEFADAGRAKITSKDYDRGKFAVPSLRNVALTAPYMHDGRFQTLEAVVEHYANGVKRSATLDPNLAKHPDGGVPLSAADQRALVAFLKTLTDDHFIRP
;
A
#
# COMPACT_ATOMS: atom_id res chain seq x y z
N MET A 1 -10.72 -90.35 5.97
CA MET A 1 -9.46 -89.52 5.83
C MET A 1 -9.87 -88.11 5.81
N SER A 2 -9.87 -87.43 6.95
CA SER A 2 -10.33 -86.07 7.16
C SER A 2 -9.12 -85.16 7.34
N SER A 3 -9.02 -84.13 6.50
CA SER A 3 -7.97 -83.12 6.63
C SER A 3 -8.54 -81.93 7.38
N LEU A 4 -8.00 -81.68 8.59
CA LEU A 4 -8.25 -80.52 9.41
C LEU A 4 -7.58 -79.29 8.75
N ARG A 5 -8.38 -78.30 8.43
CA ARG A 5 -7.86 -76.94 8.11
C ARG A 5 -7.75 -76.12 9.41
N LYS A 6 -6.56 -75.77 9.79
CA LYS A 6 -6.29 -74.80 10.87
C LYS A 6 -6.52 -73.40 10.35
N THR A 7 -7.51 -72.68 10.88
CA THR A 7 -7.71 -71.24 10.66
C THR A 7 -6.81 -70.46 11.65
N VAL A 8 -5.86 -69.75 11.15
CA VAL A 8 -5.03 -68.79 11.94
C VAL A 8 -5.73 -67.43 11.93
N LEU A 9 -6.22 -67.04 13.11
CA LEU A 9 -6.78 -65.69 13.31
C LEU A 9 -5.61 -64.71 13.49
N LEU A 10 -5.34 -63.85 12.48
CA LEU A 10 -4.44 -62.69 12.64
C LEU A 10 -5.23 -61.59 13.33
N LEU A 11 -4.93 -61.32 14.61
CA LEU A 11 -5.30 -60.09 15.28
C LEU A 11 -4.39 -58.97 14.72
N GLY A 12 -4.90 -58.15 13.81
CA GLY A 12 -4.28 -56.91 13.41
C GLY A 12 -4.39 -55.90 14.55
N LEU A 13 -3.26 -55.57 15.19
CA LEU A 13 -3.12 -54.41 16.05
C LEU A 13 -3.24 -53.16 15.13
N PHE A 14 -4.40 -52.52 15.10
CA PHE A 14 -4.55 -51.16 14.62
C PHE A 14 -3.89 -50.23 15.67
N THR A 15 -2.62 -49.90 15.49
CA THR A 15 -2.03 -48.74 16.12
C THR A 15 -2.63 -47.53 15.43
N GLY A 16 -3.65 -46.90 16.03
CA GLY A 16 -4.18 -45.63 15.62
C GLY A 16 -3.05 -44.60 15.72
N GLN A 17 -2.48 -44.21 14.61
CA GLN A 17 -1.73 -42.97 14.54
C GLN A 17 -2.74 -41.85 14.80
N MET A 18 -2.75 -41.32 16.02
CA MET A 18 -3.34 -40.02 16.31
C MET A 18 -2.56 -39.03 15.44
N ASN A 19 -3.18 -38.52 14.38
CA ASN A 19 -2.65 -37.37 13.66
C ASN A 19 -2.54 -36.25 14.67
N ALA A 20 -1.31 -35.94 15.12
CA ALA A 20 -1.04 -34.80 15.96
C ALA A 20 -1.50 -33.54 15.20
N VAL A 21 -2.41 -32.78 15.77
CA VAL A 21 -2.85 -31.51 15.22
C VAL A 21 -1.61 -30.61 15.15
N ALA A 22 -1.29 -30.12 13.97
CA ALA A 22 -0.15 -29.22 13.79
C ALA A 22 -0.33 -27.95 14.62
N ALA A 23 0.70 -27.56 15.34
CA ALA A 23 0.69 -26.35 16.18
C ALA A 23 0.97 -25.08 15.34
N SER A 24 0.53 -23.94 15.85
CA SER A 24 0.88 -22.62 15.29
C SER A 24 1.47 -21.72 16.36
N LEU A 25 2.47 -20.91 15.97
CA LEU A 25 3.14 -19.94 16.83
C LEU A 25 2.97 -18.54 16.25
N GLN A 26 2.31 -17.64 16.97
CA GLN A 26 2.33 -16.22 16.67
C GLN A 26 3.54 -15.57 17.32
N ILE A 27 4.39 -14.89 16.55
CA ILE A 27 5.48 -14.06 17.08
C ILE A 27 5.07 -12.60 16.93
N GLN A 28 5.02 -11.87 18.04
CA GLN A 28 4.81 -10.43 18.08
C GLN A 28 6.10 -9.75 18.55
N ILE A 29 6.55 -8.72 17.82
CA ILE A 29 7.78 -7.95 18.15
C ILE A 29 7.41 -6.48 18.26
N THR A 30 7.47 -5.94 19.47
CA THR A 30 7.07 -4.56 19.76
C THR A 30 8.30 -3.67 19.89
N PRO A 31 8.47 -2.63 19.03
CA PRO A 31 9.53 -1.64 19.18
C PRO A 31 9.38 -0.85 20.48
N GLN A 32 10.49 -0.71 21.23
CA GLN A 32 10.55 -0.03 22.51
C GLN A 32 11.78 0.86 22.63
N VAL A 33 11.74 1.83 23.53
CA VAL A 33 12.91 2.57 24.03
C VAL A 33 12.80 2.60 25.54
N ALA A 34 13.86 2.16 26.22
CA ALA A 34 13.91 2.08 27.70
C ALA A 34 12.72 1.33 28.32
N GLY A 35 12.20 0.30 27.65
CA GLY A 35 11.09 -0.52 28.13
C GLY A 35 9.69 0.00 27.80
N GLU A 36 9.55 1.24 27.33
CA GLU A 36 8.29 1.81 26.87
C GLU A 36 8.11 1.62 25.35
N ASN A 37 6.89 1.37 24.91
CA ASN A 37 6.58 1.28 23.49
C ASN A 37 6.90 2.59 22.78
N VAL A 38 7.47 2.50 21.59
CA VAL A 38 7.81 3.67 20.79
C VAL A 38 6.57 4.54 20.56
N GLN A 39 6.71 5.81 20.89
CA GLN A 39 5.74 6.86 20.58
C GLN A 39 6.22 7.57 19.31
N PRO A 40 5.65 7.31 18.12
CA PRO A 40 6.12 7.89 16.88
C PRO A 40 6.18 9.43 16.94
N ALA A 41 7.24 10.00 16.33
CA ALA A 41 7.52 11.43 16.24
C ALA A 41 7.64 12.19 17.59
N SER A 42 7.71 11.50 18.70
CA SER A 42 7.93 12.11 20.02
C SER A 42 9.41 12.40 20.26
N PHE A 43 9.77 13.67 20.55
CA PHE A 43 11.13 14.11 20.89
C PHE A 43 11.46 13.84 22.36
N ARG A 44 11.35 12.60 22.78
CA ARG A 44 11.58 12.15 24.17
C ARG A 44 12.77 11.20 24.31
N TYR A 45 13.39 10.82 23.19
CA TYR A 45 14.47 9.87 23.16
C TYR A 45 15.81 10.58 23.10
N HIS A 46 16.84 9.94 23.69
CA HIS A 46 18.19 10.49 23.71
C HIS A 46 19.19 9.43 23.31
N THR A 47 20.20 9.82 22.51
CA THR A 47 21.40 9.02 22.32
C THR A 47 22.26 9.10 23.58
N SER A 48 23.23 8.18 23.72
CA SER A 48 24.24 8.26 24.81
C SER A 48 25.10 9.53 24.74
N ALA A 49 25.15 10.20 23.58
CA ALA A 49 25.78 11.50 23.42
C ALA A 49 24.89 12.67 23.88
N GLY A 50 23.66 12.40 24.35
CA GLY A 50 22.72 13.43 24.84
C GLY A 50 21.90 14.09 23.75
N GLU A 51 21.97 13.63 22.49
CA GLU A 51 21.21 14.17 21.38
C GLU A 51 19.74 13.77 21.49
N THR A 52 18.83 14.74 21.42
CA THR A 52 17.38 14.48 21.48
C THR A 52 16.84 14.17 20.10
N PHE A 53 16.09 13.06 19.99
CA PHE A 53 15.53 12.63 18.70
C PHE A 53 14.10 12.06 18.83
N SER A 54 13.44 11.98 17.68
CA SER A 54 12.18 11.27 17.47
C SER A 54 12.39 10.08 16.53
N ILE A 55 11.46 9.14 16.57
CA ILE A 55 11.40 7.99 15.65
C ILE A 55 10.10 8.12 14.86
N THR A 56 10.19 8.19 13.53
CA THR A 56 9.00 8.29 12.64
C THR A 56 8.75 6.99 11.87
N ARG A 57 9.79 6.18 11.65
CA ARG A 57 9.72 4.90 10.96
C ARG A 57 10.55 3.83 11.64
N VAL A 58 9.96 2.64 11.79
CA VAL A 58 10.64 1.39 12.13
C VAL A 58 10.05 0.33 11.24
N SER A 59 10.83 -0.15 10.27
CA SER A 59 10.37 -1.12 9.27
C SER A 59 11.50 -2.11 8.98
N TYR A 60 11.27 -3.42 9.09
CA TYR A 60 12.36 -4.41 8.98
C TYR A 60 11.86 -5.80 8.63
N PHE A 61 12.78 -6.62 8.14
CA PHE A 61 12.55 -8.04 7.87
C PHE A 61 13.07 -8.93 8.99
N VAL A 62 12.30 -10.00 9.23
CA VAL A 62 12.69 -11.15 10.03
C VAL A 62 12.69 -12.38 9.13
N SER A 63 13.81 -13.09 9.04
CA SER A 63 14.00 -14.27 8.22
C SER A 63 14.81 -15.35 8.93
N ASP A 64 15.11 -16.44 8.24
CA ASP A 64 15.95 -17.55 8.74
C ASP A 64 15.54 -18.01 10.15
N ILE A 65 14.21 -18.17 10.32
CA ILE A 65 13.61 -18.50 11.61
C ILE A 65 13.88 -19.98 11.92
N ALA A 66 14.29 -20.27 13.15
CA ALA A 66 14.50 -21.62 13.63
C ALA A 66 14.12 -21.77 15.10
N LEU A 67 13.62 -22.94 15.46
CA LEU A 67 13.28 -23.33 16.83
C LEU A 67 14.17 -24.49 17.30
N GLN A 68 14.84 -24.34 18.44
CA GLN A 68 15.67 -25.41 19.00
C GLN A 68 14.86 -26.28 19.95
N ARG A 69 14.84 -27.58 19.72
CA ARG A 69 14.18 -28.56 20.60
C ARG A 69 14.99 -28.83 21.87
N ALA A 70 14.38 -29.47 22.84
CA ALA A 70 15.00 -29.85 24.09
C ALA A 70 16.22 -30.80 23.90
N ASP A 71 16.25 -31.58 22.83
CA ASP A 71 17.38 -32.44 22.46
C ASP A 71 18.55 -31.71 21.77
N GLY A 72 18.44 -30.40 21.61
CA GLY A 72 19.42 -29.54 20.95
C GLY A 72 19.30 -29.49 19.42
N SER A 73 18.43 -30.30 18.79
CA SER A 73 18.20 -30.24 17.35
C SER A 73 17.43 -28.97 16.95
N TRP A 74 17.66 -28.50 15.69
CA TRP A 74 16.98 -27.32 15.17
C TRP A 74 15.87 -27.70 14.18
N LEU A 75 14.72 -27.06 14.32
CA LEU A 75 13.67 -27.00 13.31
C LEU A 75 13.89 -25.72 12.51
N GLU A 76 14.43 -25.85 11.30
CA GLU A 76 14.69 -24.73 10.39
C GLU A 76 13.43 -24.37 9.59
N LEU A 77 13.08 -23.09 9.58
CA LEU A 77 11.93 -22.53 8.88
C LEU A 77 12.40 -21.49 7.85
N SER A 78 13.42 -21.85 7.09
CA SER A 78 14.19 -20.95 6.19
C SER A 78 13.38 -20.30 5.06
N ASN A 79 12.16 -20.79 4.76
CA ASN A 79 11.26 -20.19 3.77
C ASN A 79 10.27 -19.19 4.38
N GLN A 80 10.32 -18.97 5.69
CA GLN A 80 9.45 -18.03 6.38
C GLN A 80 10.13 -16.67 6.49
N VAL A 81 9.46 -15.64 5.97
CA VAL A 81 9.91 -14.25 6.07
C VAL A 81 8.75 -13.41 6.57
N ALA A 82 9.01 -12.55 7.54
CA ALA A 82 8.06 -11.56 8.02
C ALA A 82 8.58 -10.15 7.75
N TRP A 83 7.69 -9.27 7.34
CA TRP A 83 7.92 -7.84 7.32
C TRP A 83 7.13 -7.20 8.44
N LEU A 84 7.82 -6.44 9.28
CA LEU A 84 7.27 -5.72 10.43
C LEU A 84 7.42 -4.21 10.22
N ASP A 85 6.36 -3.46 10.56
CA ASP A 85 6.30 -2.02 10.31
C ASP A 85 5.45 -1.32 11.38
N LEU A 86 6.08 -0.40 12.12
CA LEU A 86 5.43 0.34 13.21
C LEU A 86 4.29 1.23 12.70
N GLY A 87 4.49 1.92 11.58
CA GLY A 87 3.52 2.86 10.99
C GLY A 87 2.24 2.18 10.51
N ARG A 88 2.31 0.88 10.25
CA ARG A 88 1.21 0.06 9.74
C ARG A 88 0.62 -0.91 10.76
N ASN A 89 1.06 -0.83 12.02
CA ASN A 89 0.70 -1.78 13.08
C ASN A 89 0.98 -3.25 12.70
N ARG A 90 1.99 -3.47 11.84
CA ARG A 90 2.47 -4.82 11.51
C ARG A 90 3.54 -5.20 12.51
N ASP A 91 3.13 -5.72 13.63
CA ASP A 91 4.00 -6.08 14.76
C ASP A 91 4.05 -7.58 14.99
N SER A 92 3.35 -8.40 14.19
CA SER A 92 3.28 -9.85 14.40
C SER A 92 3.15 -10.64 13.10
N PHE A 93 3.51 -11.93 13.17
CA PHE A 93 3.37 -12.93 12.10
C PHE A 93 3.15 -14.32 12.66
N TRP A 94 2.71 -15.25 11.80
CA TRP A 94 2.42 -16.62 12.17
C TRP A 94 3.41 -17.60 11.57
N LEU A 95 3.74 -18.63 12.33
CA LEU A 95 4.43 -19.84 11.91
C LEU A 95 3.43 -21.01 12.04
N ASP A 96 2.96 -21.50 10.92
CA ASP A 96 1.96 -22.57 10.87
C ASP A 96 2.59 -23.95 10.65
N HIS A 97 1.81 -24.99 10.91
CA HIS A 97 2.20 -26.39 10.70
C HIS A 97 3.46 -26.84 11.45
N LEU A 98 3.68 -26.26 12.63
CA LEU A 98 4.81 -26.65 13.47
C LEU A 98 4.58 -28.02 14.09
N PRO A 99 5.62 -28.88 14.17
CA PRO A 99 5.54 -30.10 14.98
C PRO A 99 5.27 -29.74 16.44
N PRO A 100 4.29 -30.41 17.10
CA PRO A 100 4.09 -30.25 18.54
C PRO A 100 5.35 -30.67 19.31
N GLY A 101 5.64 -29.98 20.42
CA GLY A 101 6.81 -30.29 21.23
C GLY A 101 7.30 -29.12 22.05
N GLU A 102 8.38 -29.36 22.79
CA GLU A 102 9.06 -28.36 23.61
C GLU A 102 10.24 -27.79 22.85
N TYR A 103 10.33 -26.46 22.85
CA TYR A 103 11.42 -25.70 22.22
C TYR A 103 12.01 -24.74 23.24
N GLN A 104 13.35 -24.65 23.27
CA GLN A 104 14.08 -23.89 24.30
C GLN A 104 14.64 -22.56 23.78
N THR A 105 14.80 -22.44 22.45
CA THR A 105 15.40 -21.27 21.83
C THR A 105 14.66 -20.93 20.55
N VAL A 106 14.42 -19.65 20.34
CA VAL A 106 14.05 -19.10 19.02
C VAL A 106 15.25 -18.37 18.42
N ARG A 107 15.56 -18.67 17.17
CA ARG A 107 16.57 -17.96 16.39
C ARG A 107 15.91 -17.36 15.16
N PHE A 108 16.30 -16.16 14.80
CA PHE A 108 15.91 -15.50 13.56
C PHE A 108 17.01 -14.54 13.10
N ALA A 109 16.94 -14.09 11.86
CA ALA A 109 17.81 -13.03 11.35
C ALA A 109 17.03 -11.74 11.14
N VAL A 110 17.65 -10.59 11.40
CA VAL A 110 17.21 -9.29 10.90
C VAL A 110 17.86 -9.07 9.55
N GLY A 111 17.02 -9.04 8.52
CA GLY A 111 17.45 -8.98 7.13
C GLY A 111 17.02 -10.18 6.30
N LEU A 112 17.68 -10.38 5.17
CA LEU A 112 17.36 -11.42 4.21
C LEU A 112 18.63 -12.17 3.80
N SER A 113 18.52 -13.49 3.63
CA SER A 113 19.62 -14.28 3.03
C SER A 113 19.94 -13.78 1.61
N PRO A 114 21.17 -13.96 1.10
CA PRO A 114 21.55 -13.51 -0.24
C PRO A 114 20.60 -14.00 -1.33
N ARG A 115 20.12 -15.24 -1.20
CA ARG A 115 19.13 -15.81 -2.12
C ARG A 115 17.84 -14.99 -2.16
N LEU A 116 17.26 -14.67 -1.01
CA LEU A 116 16.01 -13.91 -0.91
C LEU A 116 16.21 -12.43 -1.25
N ASN A 117 17.38 -11.87 -0.88
CA ASN A 117 17.69 -10.46 -1.13
C ASN A 117 17.80 -10.13 -2.63
N HIS A 118 18.19 -11.12 -3.45
CA HIS A 118 18.40 -10.96 -4.90
C HIS A 118 17.45 -11.80 -5.75
N GLU A 119 16.38 -12.36 -5.14
CA GLU A 119 15.38 -13.11 -5.87
C GLU A 119 14.53 -12.18 -6.74
N SER A 120 13.97 -12.71 -7.85
CA SER A 120 13.10 -11.94 -8.73
C SER A 120 11.88 -11.41 -7.96
N LEU A 121 11.62 -10.11 -8.06
CA LEU A 121 10.49 -9.45 -7.39
C LEU A 121 9.15 -10.04 -7.79
N THR A 122 9.05 -10.57 -9.01
CA THR A 122 7.84 -11.21 -9.55
C THR A 122 7.45 -12.50 -8.83
N ASN A 123 8.38 -13.10 -8.08
CA ASN A 123 8.11 -14.30 -7.30
C ASN A 123 7.35 -14.03 -5.99
N PHE A 124 7.17 -12.75 -5.63
CA PHE A 124 6.56 -12.38 -4.35
C PHE A 124 5.15 -11.82 -4.53
N PRO A 125 4.10 -12.59 -4.21
CA PRO A 125 2.74 -12.08 -4.15
C PRO A 125 2.63 -10.93 -3.13
N ALA A 126 1.64 -10.05 -3.30
CA ALA A 126 1.50 -8.84 -2.47
C ALA A 126 1.26 -9.13 -0.99
N GLY A 127 0.72 -10.28 -0.64
CA GLY A 127 0.67 -10.76 0.74
C GLY A 127 2.03 -11.19 1.30
N ALA A 128 3.04 -11.38 0.42
CA ALA A 128 4.38 -11.76 0.85
C ALA A 128 5.12 -10.57 1.49
N ALA A 129 5.85 -10.86 2.55
CA ALA A 129 6.70 -9.87 3.21
C ALA A 129 7.68 -9.17 2.26
N LEU A 130 8.12 -9.87 1.22
CA LEU A 130 9.11 -9.41 0.23
C LEU A 130 8.52 -8.66 -0.96
N ASN A 131 7.21 -8.37 -0.96
CA ASN A 131 6.66 -7.52 -2.01
C ASN A 131 7.12 -6.06 -1.81
N PRO A 132 7.93 -5.47 -2.73
CA PRO A 132 8.53 -4.16 -2.54
C PRO A 132 7.51 -3.02 -2.52
N ASP A 133 6.37 -3.15 -3.22
CA ASP A 133 5.34 -2.11 -3.23
C ASP A 133 4.53 -2.09 -1.93
N VAL A 134 4.54 -3.21 -1.21
CA VAL A 134 3.90 -3.29 0.10
C VAL A 134 4.84 -2.82 1.20
N ASN A 135 6.11 -3.24 1.17
CA ASN A 135 7.04 -2.95 2.26
C ASN A 135 7.81 -1.64 2.10
N GLY A 136 8.00 -1.13 0.87
CA GLY A 136 8.77 0.09 0.60
C GLY A 136 10.24 -0.01 1.03
N LEU A 137 10.81 -1.22 1.04
CA LEU A 137 12.16 -1.51 1.53
C LEU A 137 13.09 -2.03 0.41
N TYR A 138 12.74 -1.85 -0.87
CA TYR A 138 13.57 -2.33 -1.98
C TYR A 138 14.27 -1.18 -2.70
N TRP A 139 15.57 -1.32 -2.89
CA TRP A 139 16.38 -0.40 -3.68
C TRP A 139 16.68 -0.97 -5.08
N GLY A 140 15.96 -0.52 -6.08
CA GLY A 140 16.20 -0.92 -7.47
C GLY A 140 17.62 -0.62 -7.95
N TRP A 141 18.20 0.49 -7.49
CA TRP A 141 19.55 0.93 -7.87
C TRP A 141 20.70 0.14 -7.19
N GLN A 142 20.43 -0.55 -6.08
CA GLN A 142 21.40 -1.45 -5.43
C GLN A 142 21.07 -2.93 -5.68
N GLY A 143 19.90 -3.24 -6.26
CA GLY A 143 19.47 -4.60 -6.53
C GLY A 143 19.24 -5.43 -5.26
N GLY A 144 18.68 -4.83 -4.21
CA GLY A 144 18.42 -5.54 -2.96
C GLY A 144 17.56 -4.77 -1.97
N TYR A 145 17.20 -5.43 -0.86
CA TYR A 145 16.33 -4.89 0.18
C TYR A 145 17.07 -4.12 1.27
N ILE A 146 16.38 -3.14 1.85
CA ILE A 146 16.72 -2.57 3.15
C ILE A 146 16.29 -3.59 4.21
N PHE A 147 17.20 -4.06 5.04
CA PHE A 147 16.93 -5.05 6.07
C PHE A 147 16.23 -4.45 7.28
N LEU A 148 16.61 -3.20 7.63
CA LEU A 148 16.02 -2.41 8.68
C LEU A 148 16.08 -0.92 8.28
N ALA A 149 14.93 -0.27 8.21
CA ALA A 149 14.79 1.18 8.05
C ALA A 149 14.39 1.82 9.37
N LEU A 150 15.21 2.74 9.84
CA LEU A 150 14.95 3.59 10.99
C LEU A 150 15.04 5.05 10.54
N GLU A 151 13.99 5.84 10.77
CA GLU A 151 13.94 7.23 10.35
C GLU A 151 13.33 8.11 11.44
N GLY A 152 13.71 9.38 11.43
CA GLY A 152 13.17 10.36 12.36
C GLY A 152 13.80 11.74 12.22
N LEU A 153 13.53 12.58 13.21
CA LEU A 153 14.12 13.91 13.32
C LEU A 153 14.95 13.97 14.61
N TRP A 154 15.98 14.80 14.61
CA TRP A 154 16.80 15.07 15.78
C TRP A 154 17.10 16.57 15.91
N ARG A 155 17.49 17.02 17.09
CA ARG A 155 17.91 18.40 17.32
C ARG A 155 19.42 18.47 17.22
N ASN A 156 19.92 19.29 16.26
CA ASN A 156 21.34 19.55 16.12
C ASN A 156 21.87 20.50 17.22
N ALA A 157 23.15 20.78 17.20
CA ALA A 157 23.80 21.64 18.19
C ALA A 157 23.27 23.09 18.22
N ALA A 158 22.68 23.57 17.13
CA ALA A 158 22.02 24.88 17.05
C ALA A 158 20.57 24.85 17.56
N GLY A 159 20.05 23.66 17.95
CA GLY A 159 18.66 23.47 18.36
C GLY A 159 17.67 23.30 17.20
N GLU A 160 18.16 23.29 15.97
CA GLU A 160 17.36 23.11 14.76
C GLU A 160 16.97 21.65 14.56
N LEU A 161 15.84 21.42 13.87
CA LEU A 161 15.40 20.09 13.49
C LEU A 161 16.10 19.63 12.21
N ASP A 162 16.74 18.48 12.28
CA ASP A 162 17.40 17.82 11.16
C ASP A 162 16.89 16.39 10.99
N GLY A 163 16.93 15.84 9.77
CA GLY A 163 16.53 14.48 9.47
C GLY A 163 17.62 13.46 9.82
N TRP A 164 17.21 12.27 10.29
CA TRP A 164 18.09 11.11 10.35
C TRP A 164 17.42 9.90 9.73
N ALA A 165 18.20 9.11 8.98
CA ALA A 165 17.72 7.93 8.26
C ALA A 165 18.80 6.84 8.23
N TYR A 166 18.59 5.78 8.98
CA TYR A 166 19.47 4.62 9.01
C TYR A 166 18.85 3.48 8.25
N HIS A 167 19.33 3.27 7.02
CA HIS A 167 18.92 2.17 6.15
C HIS A 167 20.00 1.08 6.20
N PHE A 168 19.76 0.09 7.05
CA PHE A 168 20.65 -1.06 7.25
C PHE A 168 20.32 -2.12 6.21
N ALA A 169 21.27 -2.47 5.34
CA ALA A 169 21.06 -3.28 4.14
C ALA A 169 22.33 -4.09 3.79
N ARG A 170 22.26 -4.86 2.70
CA ARG A 170 23.32 -5.68 2.09
C ARG A 170 23.58 -6.99 2.82
N ASP A 171 23.91 -8.04 2.06
CA ASP A 171 24.09 -9.42 2.50
C ASP A 171 25.05 -9.57 3.69
N LYS A 172 26.17 -8.83 3.68
CA LYS A 172 27.16 -8.86 4.76
C LYS A 172 26.62 -8.39 6.11
N ASN A 173 25.49 -7.70 6.11
CA ASN A 173 24.84 -7.15 7.30
C ASN A 173 23.67 -8.01 7.80
N LEU A 174 23.37 -9.14 7.17
CA LEU A 174 22.43 -10.12 7.73
C LEU A 174 22.87 -10.48 9.16
N THR A 175 22.00 -10.26 10.13
CA THR A 175 22.36 -10.37 11.55
C THR A 175 21.45 -11.35 12.27
N SER A 176 22.03 -12.41 12.82
CA SER A 176 21.30 -13.43 13.58
C SER A 176 21.06 -12.99 15.03
N VAL A 177 19.87 -13.29 15.52
CA VAL A 177 19.42 -13.09 16.91
C VAL A 177 18.99 -14.43 17.48
N SER A 178 19.46 -14.79 18.68
CA SER A 178 19.06 -16.01 19.37
C SER A 178 18.58 -15.67 20.77
N LEU A 179 17.38 -16.15 21.13
CA LEU A 179 16.72 -15.85 22.39
C LEU A 179 16.30 -17.15 23.08
N ALA A 180 16.62 -17.31 24.36
CA ALA A 180 16.06 -18.39 25.15
C ALA A 180 14.55 -18.16 25.30
N ALA A 181 13.75 -19.14 24.89
CA ALA A 181 12.29 -19.08 24.89
C ALA A 181 11.74 -20.49 25.11
N ASN A 182 11.32 -20.80 26.32
CA ASN A 182 10.72 -22.10 26.63
C ASN A 182 9.28 -22.16 26.09
N LEU A 183 9.15 -22.64 24.87
CA LEU A 183 7.87 -22.79 24.16
C LEU A 183 7.39 -24.24 24.33
N ASN A 184 6.18 -24.41 24.80
CA ASN A 184 5.48 -25.68 24.75
C ASN A 184 4.38 -25.54 23.70
N LEU A 185 4.50 -26.23 22.56
CA LEU A 185 3.58 -26.13 21.41
C LEU A 185 2.69 -27.37 21.30
N PRO A 186 1.76 -27.63 22.25
CA PRO A 186 0.68 -28.58 22.02
C PRO A 186 -0.44 -27.96 21.19
N ASN A 187 -0.60 -26.62 21.37
CA ASN A 187 -1.68 -25.80 20.79
C ASN A 187 -1.10 -24.55 20.15
N GLN A 188 -1.93 -23.55 20.00
CA GLN A 188 -1.54 -22.27 19.43
C GLN A 188 -0.99 -21.35 20.52
N THR A 189 0.25 -20.92 20.32
CA THR A 189 1.01 -20.13 21.30
C THR A 189 1.39 -18.78 20.71
N LYS A 190 1.45 -17.75 21.56
CA LYS A 190 1.98 -16.43 21.25
C LYS A 190 3.25 -16.15 21.99
N LEU A 191 4.31 -15.81 21.26
CA LEU A 191 5.60 -15.31 21.77
C LEU A 191 5.66 -13.80 21.59
N GLU A 192 5.74 -13.07 22.68
CA GLU A 192 5.86 -11.60 22.67
C GLU A 192 7.30 -11.20 22.92
N LEU A 193 7.90 -10.49 21.96
CA LEU A 193 9.27 -9.97 22.02
C LEU A 193 9.26 -8.45 22.10
N ALA A 194 10.29 -7.87 22.72
CA ALA A 194 10.61 -6.45 22.59
C ALA A 194 11.79 -6.28 21.64
N PHE A 195 11.74 -5.24 20.81
CA PHE A 195 12.86 -4.71 20.04
C PHE A 195 13.25 -3.35 20.63
N ASP A 196 14.31 -3.31 21.43
CA ASP A 196 14.75 -2.12 22.17
C ASP A 196 15.67 -1.26 21.30
N LEU A 197 15.11 -0.21 20.70
CA LEU A 197 15.83 0.75 19.87
C LEU A 197 16.81 1.62 20.68
N GLY A 198 16.57 1.77 21.99
CA GLY A 198 17.52 2.41 22.88
C GLY A 198 18.83 1.61 22.97
N THR A 199 18.74 0.30 23.16
CA THR A 199 19.89 -0.61 23.11
C THR A 199 20.53 -0.60 21.70
N LEU A 200 19.73 -0.68 20.65
CA LEU A 200 20.23 -0.68 19.28
C LEU A 200 21.10 0.55 18.95
N LEU A 201 20.73 1.72 19.44
CA LEU A 201 21.47 2.97 19.17
C LEU A 201 22.63 3.23 20.14
N ASN A 202 22.64 2.56 21.32
CA ASN A 202 23.55 2.95 22.39
C ASN A 202 24.48 1.83 22.89
N ALA A 203 24.22 0.54 22.61
CA ALA A 203 25.01 -0.53 23.22
C ALA A 203 25.12 -1.80 22.35
N PRO A 204 26.29 -2.46 22.31
CA PRO A 204 27.53 -2.08 22.98
C PRO A 204 28.27 -0.89 22.34
N ARG A 205 27.94 -0.56 21.08
CA ARG A 205 28.61 0.52 20.35
C ARG A 205 27.71 1.73 20.19
N PRO A 206 27.93 2.80 20.99
CA PRO A 206 27.07 3.97 20.94
C PRO A 206 27.20 4.74 19.63
N LEU A 207 26.07 5.28 19.14
CA LEU A 207 25.96 6.11 17.95
C LEU A 207 25.61 7.54 18.31
N SER A 208 26.16 8.49 17.56
CA SER A 208 25.87 9.93 17.63
C SER A 208 25.55 10.45 16.23
N PHE A 209 24.43 11.13 16.07
CA PHE A 209 24.03 11.73 14.80
C PHE A 209 25.03 12.79 14.32
N ALA A 210 25.54 13.60 15.25
CA ALA A 210 26.51 14.64 14.94
C ALA A 210 27.89 14.08 14.57
N LYS A 211 28.33 13.02 15.27
CA LYS A 211 29.70 12.48 15.13
C LYS A 211 29.79 11.41 14.04
N ASP A 212 28.88 10.44 14.07
CA ASP A 212 28.94 9.26 13.20
C ASP A 212 28.14 9.48 11.92
N GLY A 213 27.27 10.50 11.90
CA GLY A 213 26.40 10.88 10.79
C GLY A 213 24.94 10.51 11.02
N SER A 214 24.04 11.33 10.45
CA SER A 214 22.60 11.17 10.57
C SER A 214 22.00 10.26 9.48
N SER A 215 22.78 9.69 8.56
CA SER A 215 22.29 8.77 7.53
C SER A 215 23.27 7.64 7.23
N THR A 216 22.73 6.46 6.89
CA THR A 216 23.50 5.33 6.36
C THR A 216 22.72 4.59 5.29
N HIS A 217 23.44 4.09 4.27
CA HIS A 217 22.98 3.12 3.27
C HIS A 217 23.85 1.87 3.28
N SER A 218 24.49 1.60 4.41
CA SER A 218 25.28 0.39 4.68
C SER A 218 26.42 0.13 3.66
N ARG A 219 27.08 1.18 3.19
CA ARG A 219 28.23 1.06 2.29
C ARG A 219 29.42 0.40 2.99
N ASP A 220 30.42 0.01 2.22
CA ASP A 220 31.64 -0.56 2.78
C ASP A 220 32.38 0.49 3.63
N GLY A 221 32.79 0.09 4.84
CA GLY A 221 33.44 0.98 5.79
C GLY A 221 32.50 1.94 6.53
N ASP A 222 31.18 1.81 6.38
CA ASP A 222 30.20 2.67 7.06
C ASP A 222 30.18 2.37 8.57
N PRO A 223 30.57 3.34 9.44
CA PRO A 223 30.66 3.12 10.87
C PRO A 223 29.29 2.92 11.55
N VAL A 224 28.24 3.57 11.03
CA VAL A 224 26.87 3.44 11.54
C VAL A 224 26.35 2.04 11.26
N ALA A 225 26.52 1.53 10.04
CA ALA A 225 26.11 0.16 9.69
C ALA A 225 26.88 -0.89 10.50
N ALA A 226 28.17 -0.68 10.75
CA ALA A 226 28.97 -1.58 11.59
C ALA A 226 28.47 -1.59 13.05
N ALA A 227 28.13 -0.42 13.61
CA ALA A 227 27.60 -0.32 14.96
C ALA A 227 26.21 -0.97 15.08
N LEU A 228 25.32 -0.72 14.13
CA LEU A 228 23.99 -1.36 14.10
C LEU A 228 24.11 -2.89 14.05
N LYS A 229 25.02 -3.42 13.23
CA LYS A 229 25.26 -4.87 13.15
C LYS A 229 25.71 -5.47 14.49
N GLU A 230 26.59 -4.79 15.21
CA GLU A 230 27.10 -5.22 16.50
C GLU A 230 26.03 -5.13 17.60
N ASN A 231 25.20 -4.10 17.57
CA ASN A 231 24.18 -3.82 18.58
C ASN A 231 22.91 -4.69 18.43
N LEU A 232 22.54 -5.08 17.20
CA LEU A 232 21.29 -5.76 16.88
C LEU A 232 21.01 -7.02 17.73
N PRO A 233 21.96 -7.95 17.95
CA PRO A 233 21.69 -9.16 18.73
C PRO A 233 21.24 -8.86 20.16
N GLY A 234 21.76 -7.79 20.78
CA GLY A 234 21.41 -7.36 22.13
C GLY A 234 20.11 -6.55 22.23
N ALA A 235 19.56 -6.13 21.11
CA ALA A 235 18.38 -5.28 21.09
C ALA A 235 17.05 -6.04 21.23
N PHE A 236 17.06 -7.36 21.17
CA PHE A 236 15.84 -8.18 21.29
C PHE A 236 15.78 -8.92 22.62
N ARG A 237 14.57 -9.05 23.18
CA ARG A 237 14.33 -9.84 24.40
C ARG A 237 12.93 -10.44 24.42
N VAL A 238 12.79 -11.62 25.06
CA VAL A 238 11.49 -12.24 25.35
C VAL A 238 10.78 -11.44 26.43
N ARG A 239 9.52 -11.08 26.19
CA ARG A 239 8.63 -10.41 27.15
C ARG A 239 7.66 -11.39 27.82
N ARG A 240 6.99 -12.19 27.00
CA ARG A 240 5.92 -13.07 27.45
C ARG A 240 5.68 -14.21 26.46
N ILE A 241 5.26 -15.34 27.01
CA ILE A 241 4.73 -16.48 26.26
C ILE A 241 3.33 -16.76 26.79
N ARG A 242 2.35 -16.95 25.92
CA ARG A 242 0.97 -17.28 26.31
C ARG A 242 0.26 -18.11 25.26
N GLU A 243 -0.72 -18.90 25.69
CA GLU A 243 -1.63 -19.62 24.80
C GLU A 243 -2.65 -18.64 24.16
N LEU A 244 -3.11 -19.00 22.96
CA LEU A 244 -4.17 -18.29 22.24
C LEU A 244 -5.48 -19.07 22.33
N THR A 245 -6.59 -18.35 22.37
CA THR A 245 -7.94 -18.94 22.36
C THR A 245 -8.42 -19.16 20.93
N ASP A 246 -9.33 -20.15 20.71
CA ASP A 246 -9.90 -20.48 19.40
C ASP A 246 -10.57 -19.27 18.70
N ALA A 247 -11.15 -18.36 19.47
CA ALA A 247 -11.77 -17.14 18.93
C ALA A 247 -10.75 -16.19 18.28
N GLN A 248 -9.51 -16.15 18.77
CA GLN A 248 -8.43 -15.34 18.20
C GLN A 248 -7.88 -15.92 16.90
N ILE A 249 -8.14 -17.16 16.64
CA ILE A 249 -7.69 -17.93 15.48
C ILE A 249 -8.68 -17.85 14.33
N ALA A 250 -9.98 -17.94 14.65
CA ALA A 250 -11.06 -17.96 13.66
C ALA A 250 -11.21 -16.66 12.86
N SER A 251 -10.70 -15.53 13.37
CA SER A 251 -10.76 -14.24 12.68
C SER A 251 -9.75 -14.09 11.52
N ALA A 252 -8.86 -15.06 11.29
CA ALA A 252 -7.71 -14.90 10.42
C ALA A 252 -7.86 -15.47 9.00
N ARG A 253 -8.97 -16.14 8.64
CA ARG A 253 -9.15 -16.76 7.30
C ARG A 253 -10.58 -16.61 6.79
N PRO A 254 -10.94 -15.48 6.15
CA PRO A 254 -12.27 -15.29 5.59
C PRO A 254 -12.54 -16.28 4.42
N MET A 255 -13.78 -16.79 4.37
CA MET A 255 -14.28 -17.57 3.24
C MET A 255 -14.70 -16.65 2.08
N PRO A 256 -14.61 -17.11 0.80
CA PRO A 256 -15.09 -16.31 -0.34
C PRO A 256 -16.57 -15.92 -0.17
N LEU A 257 -16.86 -14.60 -0.34
CA LEU A 257 -18.19 -14.05 -0.17
C LEU A 257 -19.00 -14.21 -1.46
N TYR A 258 -20.20 -14.81 -1.34
CA TYR A 258 -21.18 -14.89 -2.43
C TYR A 258 -20.62 -15.45 -3.75
N LEU A 259 -19.73 -16.44 -3.72
CA LEU A 259 -19.20 -17.03 -4.96
C LEU A 259 -20.26 -17.92 -5.61
N PRO A 260 -20.68 -17.63 -6.87
CA PRO A 260 -21.67 -18.47 -7.56
C PRO A 260 -21.09 -19.85 -7.91
N ALA A 261 -21.97 -20.85 -8.10
CA ALA A 261 -21.54 -22.22 -8.43
C ALA A 261 -20.79 -22.32 -9.78
N LYS A 262 -21.06 -21.37 -10.68
CA LYS A 262 -20.35 -21.22 -11.98
C LYS A 262 -19.91 -19.78 -12.12
N PHE A 263 -18.64 -19.57 -12.39
CA PHE A 263 -18.02 -18.27 -12.64
C PHE A 263 -16.82 -18.44 -13.56
N THR A 264 -16.43 -17.35 -14.20
CA THR A 264 -15.25 -17.28 -15.06
C THR A 264 -14.14 -16.51 -14.33
N PRO A 265 -13.01 -17.13 -13.98
CA PRO A 265 -11.87 -16.38 -13.43
C PRO A 265 -11.45 -15.25 -14.36
N TYR A 266 -11.21 -14.06 -13.80
CA TYR A 266 -10.76 -12.91 -14.60
C TYR A 266 -9.25 -13.05 -14.89
N PRO A 267 -8.81 -12.92 -16.15
CA PRO A 267 -7.39 -12.96 -16.51
C PRO A 267 -6.72 -11.64 -16.12
N PHE A 268 -6.24 -11.56 -14.89
CA PHE A 268 -5.60 -10.36 -14.38
C PHE A 268 -4.31 -10.05 -15.16
N GLN A 269 -4.19 -8.82 -15.65
CA GLN A 269 -3.06 -8.37 -16.48
C GLN A 269 -2.17 -7.41 -15.71
N MET A 270 -0.85 -7.61 -15.81
CA MET A 270 0.15 -6.76 -15.19
C MET A 270 1.50 -6.94 -15.90
N SER A 271 2.44 -6.00 -15.71
CA SER A 271 3.81 -6.18 -16.17
C SER A 271 4.47 -7.36 -15.45
N ALA A 272 5.34 -8.08 -16.17
CA ALA A 272 6.19 -9.11 -15.58
C ALA A 272 7.19 -8.54 -14.53
N THR A 273 7.43 -7.24 -14.52
CA THR A 273 8.26 -6.54 -13.55
C THR A 273 7.51 -6.16 -12.27
N PHE A 274 6.16 -6.23 -12.28
CA PHE A 274 5.36 -5.93 -11.10
C PHE A 274 5.35 -7.11 -10.14
N PRO A 275 5.35 -6.85 -8.83
CA PRO A 275 5.06 -7.90 -7.86
C PRO A 275 3.61 -8.38 -8.00
N LEU A 276 3.33 -9.62 -7.61
CA LEU A 276 1.96 -10.12 -7.62
C LEU A 276 1.08 -9.31 -6.64
N PRO A 277 -0.11 -8.84 -7.05
CA PRO A 277 -0.99 -8.08 -6.18
C PRO A 277 -1.60 -8.93 -5.06
N ASP A 278 -1.94 -8.29 -3.93
CA ASP A 278 -2.70 -8.92 -2.84
C ASP A 278 -4.20 -8.81 -3.13
N LEU A 279 -4.66 -9.66 -4.02
CA LEU A 279 -6.08 -9.69 -4.36
C LEU A 279 -6.90 -10.27 -3.20
N PRO A 280 -8.09 -9.71 -2.90
CA PRO A 280 -8.92 -10.18 -1.80
C PRO A 280 -9.31 -11.65 -1.94
N HIS A 281 -8.90 -12.49 -0.99
CA HIS A 281 -9.24 -13.92 -1.00
C HIS A 281 -10.75 -14.17 -0.84
N ASP A 282 -11.44 -13.29 -0.13
CA ASP A 282 -12.89 -13.35 0.10
C ASP A 282 -13.70 -12.76 -1.05
N ASN A 283 -13.06 -12.09 -2.01
CA ASN A 283 -13.69 -11.51 -3.20
C ASN A 283 -12.86 -11.81 -4.47
N PRO A 284 -12.75 -13.07 -4.90
CA PRO A 284 -11.96 -13.44 -6.06
C PRO A 284 -12.43 -12.71 -7.31
N LEU A 285 -11.47 -12.33 -8.16
CA LEU A 285 -11.76 -11.65 -9.43
C LEU A 285 -12.45 -12.61 -10.39
N THR A 286 -13.66 -12.26 -10.80
CA THR A 286 -14.41 -12.98 -11.83
C THR A 286 -14.87 -12.05 -12.94
N VAL A 287 -14.97 -12.54 -14.17
CA VAL A 287 -15.41 -11.76 -15.33
C VAL A 287 -16.79 -11.13 -15.06
N GLU A 288 -17.69 -11.88 -14.43
CA GLU A 288 -19.04 -11.45 -14.13
C GLU A 288 -19.09 -10.32 -13.09
N ARG A 289 -18.24 -10.38 -12.03
CA ARG A 289 -18.14 -9.31 -11.03
C ARG A 289 -17.49 -8.06 -11.60
N VAL A 290 -16.44 -8.23 -12.42
CA VAL A 290 -15.77 -7.11 -13.11
C VAL A 290 -16.75 -6.41 -14.05
N ALA A 291 -17.54 -7.15 -14.83
CA ALA A 291 -18.55 -6.59 -15.71
C ALA A 291 -19.64 -5.82 -14.93
N LEU A 292 -20.14 -6.38 -13.81
CA LEU A 292 -21.09 -5.69 -12.95
C LEU A 292 -20.46 -4.43 -12.33
N GLY A 293 -19.22 -4.51 -11.85
CA GLY A 293 -18.50 -3.38 -11.28
C GLY A 293 -18.27 -2.26 -12.29
N CYS A 294 -17.94 -2.63 -13.55
CA CYS A 294 -17.87 -1.68 -14.67
C CYS A 294 -19.20 -0.97 -14.90
N ALA A 295 -20.32 -1.72 -14.99
CA ALA A 295 -21.64 -1.13 -15.15
C ALA A 295 -21.99 -0.15 -14.02
N LEU A 296 -21.69 -0.53 -12.76
CA LEU A 296 -21.91 0.31 -11.59
C LEU A 296 -21.02 1.58 -11.59
N PHE A 297 -19.81 1.49 -12.10
CA PHE A 297 -18.88 2.63 -12.18
C PHE A 297 -19.39 3.75 -13.07
N PHE A 298 -20.14 3.41 -14.14
CA PHE A 298 -20.78 4.37 -15.05
C PHE A 298 -22.25 4.67 -14.69
N GLU A 299 -22.78 4.12 -13.62
CA GLU A 299 -24.20 4.21 -13.24
C GLU A 299 -24.52 5.53 -12.55
N GLN A 300 -25.31 6.37 -13.18
CA GLN A 300 -25.71 7.68 -12.62
C GLN A 300 -26.75 7.60 -11.50
N ARG A 301 -27.51 6.50 -11.42
CA ARG A 301 -28.49 6.26 -10.33
C ARG A 301 -27.84 6.13 -8.96
N LEU A 302 -26.51 6.03 -8.89
CA LEU A 302 -25.75 6.05 -7.64
C LEU A 302 -25.70 7.44 -6.98
N SER A 303 -26.15 8.51 -7.67
CA SER A 303 -26.22 9.87 -7.13
C SER A 303 -27.66 10.31 -6.83
N ILE A 304 -27.80 11.34 -5.96
CA ILE A 304 -29.11 11.85 -5.50
C ILE A 304 -30.00 12.31 -6.65
N ASN A 305 -29.43 12.98 -7.62
CA ASN A 305 -30.12 13.56 -8.79
C ASN A 305 -30.09 12.66 -10.04
N ASN A 306 -29.54 11.44 -9.96
CA ASN A 306 -29.30 10.52 -11.07
C ASN A 306 -28.51 11.17 -12.23
N GLY A 307 -27.62 12.11 -11.92
CA GLY A 307 -26.87 12.89 -12.90
C GLY A 307 -25.35 12.76 -12.79
N GLN A 308 -24.85 11.95 -11.83
CA GLN A 308 -23.42 11.76 -11.63
C GLN A 308 -23.10 10.30 -11.32
N SER A 309 -22.09 9.77 -12.00
CA SER A 309 -21.48 8.45 -11.77
C SER A 309 -20.06 8.58 -11.23
N CYS A 310 -19.40 7.47 -10.92
CA CYS A 310 -17.97 7.49 -10.57
C CYS A 310 -17.12 8.03 -11.74
N ALA A 311 -17.50 7.70 -12.99
CA ALA A 311 -16.78 8.11 -14.20
C ALA A 311 -16.81 9.64 -14.45
N ASP A 312 -17.72 10.40 -13.84
CA ASP A 312 -17.77 11.86 -13.99
C ASP A 312 -16.63 12.56 -13.25
N CYS A 313 -16.15 11.97 -12.14
CA CYS A 313 -14.96 12.41 -11.41
C CYS A 313 -13.71 11.60 -11.81
N HIS A 314 -13.87 10.37 -12.25
CA HIS A 314 -12.77 9.47 -12.62
C HIS A 314 -12.88 9.06 -14.09
N SER A 315 -12.71 10.04 -14.98
CA SER A 315 -12.86 9.85 -16.43
C SER A 315 -11.73 8.98 -17.01
N PRO A 316 -12.05 7.85 -17.70
CA PRO A 316 -11.01 7.04 -18.36
C PRO A 316 -10.13 7.84 -19.31
N ALA A 317 -10.71 8.78 -20.07
CA ALA A 317 -9.98 9.64 -21.01
C ALA A 317 -8.96 10.59 -20.34
N LYS A 318 -8.98 10.70 -19.00
CA LYS A 318 -8.07 11.51 -18.21
C LYS A 318 -7.31 10.65 -17.18
N ALA A 319 -6.97 9.43 -17.56
CA ALA A 319 -6.33 8.46 -16.65
C ALA A 319 -7.08 8.32 -15.31
N PHE A 320 -8.43 8.28 -15.38
CA PHE A 320 -9.32 8.18 -14.21
C PHE A 320 -9.19 9.31 -13.18
N THR A 321 -8.96 10.55 -13.67
CA THR A 321 -9.12 11.81 -12.91
C THR A 321 -10.16 12.70 -13.60
N ASP A 322 -10.50 13.85 -12.97
CA ASP A 322 -11.42 14.84 -13.58
C ASP A 322 -10.70 16.03 -14.25
N GLY A 323 -9.37 16.16 -14.02
CA GLY A 323 -8.57 17.27 -14.51
C GLY A 323 -8.91 18.61 -13.88
N ARG A 324 -9.55 18.64 -12.71
CA ARG A 324 -9.90 19.84 -11.95
C ARG A 324 -9.03 19.98 -10.71
N THR A 325 -8.87 21.20 -10.23
CA THR A 325 -8.15 21.46 -8.98
C THR A 325 -8.76 20.69 -7.81
N VAL A 326 -10.10 20.69 -7.73
CA VAL A 326 -10.86 19.93 -6.72
C VAL A 326 -12.10 19.32 -7.35
N ALA A 327 -12.55 18.17 -6.82
CA ALA A 327 -13.72 17.45 -7.29
C ALA A 327 -15.00 18.29 -7.17
N ARG A 328 -15.97 18.07 -8.07
CA ARG A 328 -17.31 18.68 -8.02
C ARG A 328 -18.36 17.59 -7.89
N GLY A 329 -19.17 17.67 -6.83
CA GLY A 329 -20.24 16.73 -6.56
C GLY A 329 -21.54 16.97 -7.33
N ALA A 330 -22.50 16.06 -7.15
CA ALA A 330 -23.77 15.98 -7.87
C ALA A 330 -24.65 17.24 -7.72
N GLU A 331 -24.61 17.90 -6.59
CA GLU A 331 -25.35 19.14 -6.31
C GLU A 331 -24.49 20.39 -6.58
N GLY A 332 -23.32 20.23 -7.21
CA GLY A 332 -22.45 21.33 -7.60
C GLY A 332 -21.48 21.80 -6.50
N HIS A 333 -21.48 21.19 -5.33
CA HIS A 333 -20.54 21.47 -4.27
C HIS A 333 -19.11 21.07 -4.66
N PHE A 334 -18.13 21.82 -4.19
CA PHE A 334 -16.72 21.49 -4.43
C PHE A 334 -16.13 20.77 -3.22
N GLY A 335 -15.43 19.68 -3.47
CA GLY A 335 -14.64 18.97 -2.48
C GLY A 335 -13.41 19.77 -2.05
N PRO A 336 -12.76 19.41 -0.93
CA PRO A 336 -11.58 20.10 -0.43
C PRO A 336 -10.27 19.62 -1.09
N ARG A 337 -10.32 18.55 -1.88
CA ARG A 337 -9.13 17.88 -2.42
C ARG A 337 -9.26 17.53 -3.88
N ASN A 338 -8.11 17.35 -4.53
CA ASN A 338 -7.99 16.87 -5.90
C ASN A 338 -8.46 15.42 -6.04
N THR A 339 -9.02 15.09 -7.20
CA THR A 339 -9.47 13.74 -7.55
C THR A 339 -8.27 12.82 -7.77
N MET A 340 -8.12 11.77 -6.96
CA MET A 340 -7.05 10.79 -7.11
C MET A 340 -7.29 9.90 -8.34
N PRO A 341 -6.23 9.54 -9.10
CA PRO A 341 -6.35 8.59 -10.20
C PRO A 341 -6.67 7.18 -9.67
N LEU A 342 -7.39 6.38 -10.50
CA LEU A 342 -7.81 5.02 -10.17
C LEU A 342 -7.07 3.99 -11.04
N PHE A 343 -5.77 3.86 -10.88
CA PHE A 343 -5.00 2.76 -11.49
C PHE A 343 -4.03 2.15 -10.49
N ASN A 344 -3.68 0.88 -10.73
CA ASN A 344 -2.79 0.09 -9.89
C ASN A 344 -3.23 0.02 -8.42
N LEU A 345 -4.56 0.04 -8.18
CA LEU A 345 -5.13 0.00 -6.83
C LEU A 345 -4.95 -1.36 -6.15
N ALA A 346 -4.71 -2.42 -6.93
CA ALA A 346 -4.42 -3.77 -6.43
C ALA A 346 -3.15 -3.83 -5.56
N TRP A 347 -2.29 -2.82 -5.63
CA TRP A 347 -1.06 -2.71 -4.85
C TRP A 347 -1.15 -1.66 -3.75
N LYS A 348 -2.36 -1.15 -3.41
CA LYS A 348 -2.56 -0.18 -2.33
C LYS A 348 -3.15 -0.84 -1.09
N SER A 349 -2.69 -0.40 0.08
CA SER A 349 -3.18 -0.90 1.38
C SER A 349 -4.05 0.09 2.15
N SER A 350 -4.24 1.30 1.60
CA SER A 350 -5.14 2.33 2.15
C SER A 350 -5.54 3.31 1.06
N PHE A 351 -6.70 3.94 1.21
CA PHE A 351 -7.35 4.72 0.18
C PHE A 351 -7.73 6.12 0.68
N PHE A 352 -7.95 7.05 -0.24
CA PHE A 352 -7.99 8.51 -0.08
C PHE A 352 -6.64 9.13 0.28
N TRP A 353 -6.53 10.46 0.11
CA TRP A 353 -5.33 11.22 0.43
C TRP A 353 -4.88 11.10 1.90
N ASP A 354 -5.81 10.89 2.81
CA ASP A 354 -5.55 10.74 4.25
C ASP A 354 -5.52 9.27 4.73
N GLY A 355 -5.79 8.32 3.83
CA GLY A 355 -5.79 6.89 4.13
C GLY A 355 -6.89 6.46 5.11
N ARG A 356 -8.05 7.16 5.11
CA ARG A 356 -9.14 6.87 6.03
C ARG A 356 -9.87 5.55 5.77
N ALA A 357 -9.82 5.04 4.53
CA ALA A 357 -10.36 3.73 4.20
C ALA A 357 -9.22 2.68 4.17
N ALA A 358 -9.42 1.60 4.92
CA ALA A 358 -8.45 0.51 5.04
C ALA A 358 -8.56 -0.52 3.92
N SER A 359 -9.64 -0.51 3.15
CA SER A 359 -9.87 -1.38 2.00
C SER A 359 -10.53 -0.61 0.87
N LEU A 360 -10.36 -1.11 -0.36
CA LEU A 360 -11.05 -0.55 -1.52
C LEU A 360 -12.57 -0.73 -1.40
N ARG A 361 -13.01 -1.85 -0.86
CA ARG A 361 -14.42 -2.15 -0.56
C ARG A 361 -15.06 -1.11 0.35
N GLU A 362 -14.34 -0.66 1.38
CA GLU A 362 -14.79 0.42 2.25
C GLU A 362 -14.80 1.77 1.53
N GLN A 363 -13.80 2.02 0.69
CA GLN A 363 -13.64 3.28 -0.02
C GLN A 363 -14.80 3.56 -0.98
N VAL A 364 -15.18 2.57 -1.81
CA VAL A 364 -16.12 2.78 -2.94
C VAL A 364 -17.53 3.19 -2.51
N LEU A 365 -17.95 2.91 -1.28
CA LEU A 365 -19.25 3.33 -0.76
C LEU A 365 -19.25 4.75 -0.17
N GLN A 366 -18.08 5.27 0.22
CA GLN A 366 -18.02 6.59 0.88
C GLN A 366 -18.41 7.74 -0.05
N PRO A 367 -17.97 7.83 -1.33
CA PRO A 367 -18.40 8.88 -2.25
C PRO A 367 -19.91 8.88 -2.49
N ILE A 368 -20.56 7.71 -2.53
CA ILE A 368 -21.99 7.58 -2.75
C ILE A 368 -22.76 8.30 -1.62
N THR A 369 -22.33 8.13 -0.37
CA THR A 369 -23.03 8.68 0.81
C THR A 369 -22.55 10.07 1.23
N ASN A 370 -21.44 10.54 0.65
CA ASN A 370 -20.87 11.84 1.00
C ASN A 370 -21.74 12.99 0.46
N ALA A 371 -22.21 13.87 1.34
CA ALA A 371 -23.05 15.00 0.98
C ALA A 371 -22.40 16.01 0.01
N ILE A 372 -21.07 16.06 -0.05
CA ILE A 372 -20.34 16.93 -0.98
C ILE A 372 -20.14 16.26 -2.35
N GLU A 373 -20.23 14.92 -2.44
CA GLU A 373 -19.95 14.14 -3.64
C GLU A 373 -21.26 13.67 -4.32
N MET A 374 -21.70 12.43 -4.11
CA MET A 374 -22.90 11.89 -4.78
C MET A 374 -24.18 12.04 -3.97
N HIS A 375 -24.08 12.22 -2.67
CA HIS A 375 -25.14 12.56 -1.71
C HIS A 375 -26.37 11.63 -1.74
N GLU A 376 -26.16 10.33 -1.97
CA GLU A 376 -27.27 9.37 -2.03
C GLU A 376 -27.19 8.35 -0.87
N SER A 377 -28.34 7.90 -0.38
CA SER A 377 -28.38 6.85 0.61
C SER A 377 -28.23 5.46 -0.03
N LEU A 378 -27.51 4.56 0.63
CA LEU A 378 -27.34 3.19 0.11
C LEU A 378 -28.67 2.44 -0.03
N THR A 379 -29.66 2.75 0.83
CA THR A 379 -31.02 2.20 0.73
C THR A 379 -31.71 2.62 -0.57
N ASN A 380 -31.61 3.91 -0.94
CA ASN A 380 -32.18 4.42 -2.17
C ASN A 380 -31.45 3.87 -3.39
N VAL A 381 -30.12 3.75 -3.34
CA VAL A 381 -29.33 3.10 -4.41
C VAL A 381 -29.84 1.69 -4.68
N VAL A 382 -30.02 0.87 -3.64
CA VAL A 382 -30.56 -0.50 -3.78
C VAL A 382 -31.94 -0.48 -4.42
N ALA A 383 -32.84 0.43 -3.99
CA ALA A 383 -34.18 0.56 -4.57
C ALA A 383 -34.15 1.00 -6.04
N LYS A 384 -33.31 1.99 -6.39
CA LYS A 384 -33.14 2.48 -7.76
C LYS A 384 -32.62 1.39 -8.72
N LEU A 385 -31.65 0.58 -8.28
CA LEU A 385 -31.08 -0.50 -9.09
C LEU A 385 -32.00 -1.71 -9.18
N GLY A 386 -32.78 -2.00 -8.13
CA GLY A 386 -33.71 -3.14 -8.07
C GLY A 386 -34.98 -2.99 -8.90
N GLY A 387 -35.21 -1.82 -9.51
CA GLY A 387 -36.39 -1.57 -10.33
C GLY A 387 -37.72 -1.52 -9.54
N THR A 388 -37.70 -1.61 -8.22
CA THR A 388 -38.85 -1.38 -7.35
C THR A 388 -39.02 0.11 -7.21
N GLY A 389 -39.80 0.72 -8.14
CA GLY A 389 -40.03 2.16 -8.18
C GLY A 389 -40.68 2.68 -6.89
N LEU A 390 -39.86 2.99 -5.92
CA LEU A 390 -40.21 3.96 -4.90
C LEU A 390 -40.08 5.33 -5.55
N ARG A 391 -41.24 5.83 -6.06
CA ARG A 391 -41.38 7.26 -6.33
C ARG A 391 -40.95 7.99 -5.06
N SER A 392 -39.95 8.86 -5.16
CA SER A 392 -39.61 9.84 -4.15
C SER A 392 -40.92 10.45 -3.61
N VAL A 393 -41.25 10.13 -2.37
CA VAL A 393 -42.24 10.90 -1.64
C VAL A 393 -41.55 12.19 -1.23
N VAL A 394 -41.54 13.15 -2.14
CA VAL A 394 -41.29 14.54 -1.80
C VAL A 394 -42.46 14.93 -0.90
N SER A 395 -42.19 15.09 0.38
CA SER A 395 -43.14 15.66 1.33
C SER A 395 -43.62 17.01 0.79
N GLY A 396 -44.92 17.08 0.46
CA GLY A 396 -45.52 18.23 -0.15
C GLY A 396 -45.51 19.45 0.76
N VAL A 397 -44.94 20.52 0.23
CA VAL A 397 -45.31 21.88 0.53
C VAL A 397 -45.92 22.45 -0.76
N PRO A 398 -47.12 22.99 -0.76
CA PRO A 398 -47.73 23.55 -1.98
C PRO A 398 -46.95 24.80 -2.41
N PRO A 399 -46.78 25.04 -3.72
CA PRO A 399 -46.16 26.28 -4.18
C PRO A 399 -47.17 27.43 -4.11
N GLU A 400 -46.83 28.48 -3.36
CA GLU A 400 -47.45 29.80 -3.54
C GLU A 400 -46.93 30.44 -4.83
N ILE A 401 -47.91 30.91 -5.61
CA ILE A 401 -47.73 31.61 -6.89
C ILE A 401 -47.27 33.04 -6.60
N VAL A 402 -46.09 33.44 -7.07
CA VAL A 402 -45.75 34.85 -7.31
C VAL A 402 -45.04 35.00 -8.66
N GLY A 403 -45.66 35.80 -9.46
CA GLY A 403 -45.42 36.56 -10.66
C GLY A 403 -44.13 36.43 -11.49
N ALA A 404 -44.42 36.37 -12.76
CA ALA A 404 -43.52 36.36 -13.90
C ALA A 404 -42.54 37.56 -14.01
N HIS A 405 -41.31 37.27 -14.36
CA HIS A 405 -40.53 38.06 -15.36
C HIS A 405 -39.56 37.15 -16.09
N SER A 406 -39.77 37.06 -17.42
CA SER A 406 -38.87 36.42 -18.38
C SER A 406 -37.68 37.30 -18.67
N PRO A 407 -36.54 36.72 -18.96
CA PRO A 407 -35.70 37.14 -20.09
C PRO A 407 -35.43 36.01 -21.09
N GLN A 408 -35.40 36.43 -22.30
CA GLN A 408 -35.33 35.79 -23.59
C GLN A 408 -34.35 34.63 -23.71
N SER A 409 -34.86 33.58 -24.33
CA SER A 409 -34.15 32.40 -24.80
C SER A 409 -33.27 32.71 -26.02
N MET A 410 -32.02 32.27 -25.96
CA MET A 410 -31.21 31.96 -27.13
C MET A 410 -31.29 30.46 -27.41
N PRO A 411 -31.39 30.01 -28.67
CA PRO A 411 -31.56 28.60 -29.00
C PRO A 411 -30.22 27.86 -28.91
N HIS A 412 -30.14 26.82 -28.06
CA HIS A 412 -29.12 25.81 -28.16
C HIS A 412 -29.68 24.62 -28.94
N GLU A 413 -29.12 24.36 -30.13
CA GLU A 413 -29.34 23.13 -30.84
C GLU A 413 -28.78 21.92 -30.04
N PRO A 414 -29.53 20.81 -29.99
CA PRO A 414 -29.01 19.58 -29.40
C PRO A 414 -28.10 18.87 -30.41
N VAL A 415 -26.80 18.80 -30.12
CA VAL A 415 -25.91 17.89 -30.83
C VAL A 415 -26.21 16.48 -30.40
N GLN A 416 -27.06 15.80 -31.14
CA GLN A 416 -27.20 14.34 -31.07
C GLN A 416 -25.92 13.71 -31.62
N ARG A 417 -25.04 13.23 -30.73
CA ARG A 417 -24.06 12.20 -31.10
C ARG A 417 -24.64 10.85 -30.73
N SER A 418 -25.18 10.17 -31.75
CA SER A 418 -25.47 8.75 -31.68
C SER A 418 -24.14 7.98 -31.60
N VAL A 419 -23.79 7.50 -30.43
CA VAL A 419 -22.74 6.47 -30.29
C VAL A 419 -23.46 5.13 -30.27
N THR A 420 -23.46 4.46 -31.41
CA THR A 420 -23.82 3.03 -31.52
C THR A 420 -22.68 2.22 -30.90
N PRO A 421 -22.94 1.36 -29.89
CA PRO A 421 -21.91 0.47 -29.37
C PRO A 421 -21.63 -0.65 -30.37
N PRO A 422 -20.36 -1.05 -30.57
CA PRO A 422 -20.06 -2.23 -31.36
C PRO A 422 -20.45 -3.48 -30.54
N SER A 423 -21.24 -4.34 -31.15
CA SER A 423 -21.62 -5.64 -30.65
C SER A 423 -20.46 -6.62 -30.75
N GLY A 424 -20.13 -7.26 -29.63
CA GLY A 424 -19.40 -8.52 -29.58
C GLY A 424 -17.87 -8.38 -29.65
N ALA A 425 -17.20 -8.38 -28.51
CA ALA A 425 -15.79 -8.71 -28.40
C ALA A 425 -15.63 -10.09 -27.75
N THR A 426 -15.11 -11.04 -28.51
CA THR A 426 -14.45 -12.26 -28.01
C THR A 426 -13.18 -11.90 -27.25
N PRO A 427 -12.75 -12.68 -26.23
CA PRO A 427 -11.55 -12.40 -25.47
C PRO A 427 -10.32 -12.80 -26.29
N ASP A 428 -9.89 -11.89 -27.14
CA ASP A 428 -8.58 -11.92 -27.75
C ASP A 428 -7.72 -10.85 -27.05
N GLY A 429 -6.64 -11.27 -26.44
CA GLY A 429 -5.64 -10.59 -25.61
C GLY A 429 -5.19 -9.16 -25.93
N THR A 430 -6.08 -8.26 -26.32
CA THR A 430 -5.81 -6.83 -26.49
C THR A 430 -6.48 -6.07 -25.33
N GLY A 431 -5.66 -5.52 -24.42
CA GLY A 431 -6.06 -4.81 -23.21
C GLY A 431 -6.90 -3.56 -23.50
N GLY A 432 -8.19 -3.72 -23.72
CA GLY A 432 -9.17 -2.65 -23.80
C GLY A 432 -9.98 -2.57 -22.50
N THR A 433 -10.33 -1.35 -22.07
CA THR A 433 -11.24 -1.13 -20.95
C THR A 433 -12.55 -1.88 -21.22
N PRO A 434 -13.09 -2.66 -20.25
CA PRO A 434 -14.36 -3.39 -20.44
C PRO A 434 -15.48 -2.44 -20.84
N VAL A 435 -16.20 -2.76 -21.92
CA VAL A 435 -17.39 -2.02 -22.35
C VAL A 435 -18.51 -2.30 -21.35
N PRO A 436 -19.21 -1.27 -20.81
CA PRO A 436 -20.30 -1.49 -19.86
C PRO A 436 -21.39 -2.40 -20.47
N PRO A 437 -21.85 -3.44 -19.75
CA PRO A 437 -23.03 -4.19 -20.14
C PRO A 437 -24.27 -3.30 -20.09
N ASP A 438 -25.35 -3.69 -20.79
CA ASP A 438 -26.62 -2.96 -20.80
C ASP A 438 -27.13 -2.74 -19.35
N PRO A 439 -27.23 -1.49 -18.87
CA PRO A 439 -27.62 -1.18 -17.49
C PRO A 439 -29.09 -1.48 -17.17
N ALA A 440 -29.87 -1.99 -18.15
CA ALA A 440 -31.29 -2.17 -17.99
C ALA A 440 -31.70 -3.29 -17.01
N ASN A 441 -30.80 -4.24 -16.66
CA ASN A 441 -31.18 -5.39 -15.84
C ASN A 441 -30.13 -5.75 -14.74
N TYR A 442 -30.02 -4.90 -13.72
CA TYR A 442 -29.14 -5.19 -12.59
C TYR A 442 -29.43 -6.51 -11.86
N PRO A 443 -30.70 -6.91 -11.59
CA PRO A 443 -30.95 -8.23 -10.97
C PRO A 443 -30.32 -9.40 -11.72
N ALA A 444 -30.29 -9.39 -13.05
CA ALA A 444 -29.62 -10.42 -13.84
C ALA A 444 -28.09 -10.34 -13.72
N LEU A 445 -27.50 -9.13 -13.72
CA LEU A 445 -26.07 -8.93 -13.52
C LEU A 445 -25.63 -9.38 -12.12
N PHE A 446 -26.41 -9.09 -11.08
CA PHE A 446 -26.15 -9.58 -9.72
C PHE A 446 -26.28 -11.10 -9.63
N THR A 447 -27.25 -11.71 -10.33
CA THR A 447 -27.38 -13.17 -10.39
C THR A 447 -26.13 -13.81 -11.01
N ALA A 448 -25.62 -13.27 -12.11
CA ALA A 448 -24.41 -13.76 -12.75
C ALA A 448 -23.18 -13.61 -11.83
N ALA A 449 -23.03 -12.45 -11.17
CA ALA A 449 -21.86 -12.13 -10.35
C ALA A 449 -21.86 -12.83 -8.97
N PHE A 450 -23.04 -13.08 -8.37
CA PHE A 450 -23.18 -13.53 -6.98
C PHE A 450 -24.10 -14.73 -6.78
N GLY A 451 -24.70 -15.27 -7.85
CA GLY A 451 -25.64 -16.40 -7.79
C GLY A 451 -27.04 -16.04 -7.27
N SER A 452 -27.35 -14.74 -7.06
CA SER A 452 -28.63 -14.27 -6.52
C SER A 452 -28.97 -12.87 -7.10
N PRO A 453 -30.24 -12.61 -7.45
CA PRO A 453 -30.68 -11.31 -7.96
C PRO A 453 -30.73 -10.22 -6.86
N GLU A 454 -30.49 -10.57 -5.62
CA GLU A 454 -30.53 -9.65 -4.48
C GLU A 454 -29.43 -8.61 -4.58
N ILE A 455 -29.80 -7.34 -4.49
CA ILE A 455 -28.92 -6.18 -4.50
C ILE A 455 -28.71 -5.70 -3.08
N THR A 456 -27.45 -5.65 -2.64
CA THR A 456 -27.07 -5.12 -1.32
C THR A 456 -25.90 -4.16 -1.45
N PRO A 457 -25.72 -3.22 -0.50
CA PRO A 457 -24.55 -2.34 -0.49
C PRO A 457 -23.23 -3.10 -0.49
N GLU A 458 -23.16 -4.23 0.22
CA GLU A 458 -21.98 -5.08 0.25
C GLU A 458 -21.66 -5.67 -1.14
N LYS A 459 -22.66 -6.22 -1.84
CA LYS A 459 -22.46 -6.77 -3.20
C LYS A 459 -22.09 -5.67 -4.21
N ILE A 460 -22.64 -4.46 -4.08
CA ILE A 460 -22.23 -3.27 -4.85
C ILE A 460 -20.75 -2.99 -4.61
N ALA A 461 -20.32 -2.96 -3.35
CA ALA A 461 -18.93 -2.72 -3.00
C ALA A 461 -17.98 -3.80 -3.54
N LEU A 462 -18.36 -5.09 -3.43
CA LEU A 462 -17.59 -6.22 -3.95
C LEU A 462 -17.42 -6.15 -5.48
N ALA A 463 -18.45 -5.76 -6.21
CA ALA A 463 -18.39 -5.64 -7.67
C ALA A 463 -17.51 -4.44 -8.09
N LEU A 464 -17.68 -3.27 -7.46
CA LEU A 464 -16.83 -2.10 -7.70
C LEU A 464 -15.37 -2.38 -7.34
N GLU A 465 -15.10 -3.04 -6.21
CA GLU A 465 -13.75 -3.48 -5.83
C GLU A 465 -13.12 -4.34 -6.94
N ASN A 466 -13.83 -5.35 -7.46
CA ASN A 466 -13.32 -6.20 -8.53
C ASN A 466 -12.97 -5.39 -9.80
N TYR A 467 -13.85 -4.50 -10.24
CA TYR A 467 -13.59 -3.66 -11.41
C TYR A 467 -12.38 -2.75 -11.21
N LEU A 468 -12.31 -2.03 -10.10
CA LEU A 468 -11.23 -1.09 -9.83
C LEU A 468 -9.86 -1.77 -9.66
N LEU A 469 -9.84 -3.01 -9.14
CA LEU A 469 -8.61 -3.80 -9.05
C LEU A 469 -8.05 -4.17 -10.44
N THR A 470 -8.89 -4.24 -11.48
CA THR A 470 -8.45 -4.57 -12.84
C THR A 470 -7.89 -3.38 -13.62
N LEU A 471 -7.99 -2.16 -13.09
CA LEU A 471 -7.44 -0.95 -13.72
C LEU A 471 -5.92 -0.90 -13.52
N THR A 472 -5.18 -1.55 -14.41
CA THR A 472 -3.72 -1.69 -14.31
C THR A 472 -3.01 -0.97 -15.45
N ALA A 473 -2.08 -0.06 -15.12
CA ALA A 473 -1.22 0.67 -16.06
C ALA A 473 0.20 0.07 -15.98
N PHE A 474 0.63 -0.65 -17.02
CA PHE A 474 1.83 -1.48 -16.97
C PHE A 474 2.65 -1.54 -18.28
N ASP A 475 2.24 -0.82 -19.35
CA ASP A 475 2.94 -0.79 -20.64
C ASP A 475 3.40 0.62 -21.02
N ALA A 476 4.07 1.30 -20.08
CA ALA A 476 4.69 2.59 -20.35
C ALA A 476 6.02 2.43 -21.11
N LYS A 477 6.51 3.52 -21.75
CA LYS A 477 7.86 3.53 -22.34
C LYS A 477 8.93 3.01 -21.37
N PHE A 478 8.84 3.39 -20.09
CA PHE A 478 9.71 2.90 -19.04
C PHE A 478 9.76 1.36 -18.99
N ASP A 479 8.61 0.69 -19.06
CA ASP A 479 8.52 -0.76 -19.02
C ASP A 479 9.17 -1.39 -20.25
N ARG A 480 8.91 -0.84 -21.44
CA ARG A 480 9.50 -1.30 -22.70
C ARG A 480 11.03 -1.10 -22.74
N VAL A 481 11.53 -0.05 -22.10
CA VAL A 481 12.99 0.13 -21.90
C VAL A 481 13.56 -0.96 -21.00
N LEU A 482 12.89 -1.33 -19.89
CA LEU A 482 13.33 -2.41 -19.01
C LEU A 482 13.32 -3.78 -19.71
N HIS A 483 12.38 -3.98 -20.65
CA HIS A 483 12.34 -5.20 -21.47
C HIS A 483 13.34 -5.18 -22.65
N GLY A 484 14.04 -4.07 -22.87
CA GLY A 484 15.00 -3.92 -23.98
C GLY A 484 14.34 -3.65 -25.34
N GLU A 485 13.07 -3.33 -25.37
CA GLU A 485 12.26 -3.05 -26.55
C GLU A 485 12.41 -1.61 -27.04
N GLU A 486 12.69 -0.70 -26.11
CA GLU A 486 12.96 0.72 -26.39
C GLU A 486 14.23 1.20 -25.68
N LYS A 487 14.60 2.46 -25.89
CA LYS A 487 15.70 3.14 -25.20
C LYS A 487 15.26 4.52 -24.75
N PHE A 488 15.83 4.94 -23.61
CA PHE A 488 15.74 6.32 -23.18
C PHE A 488 16.51 7.25 -24.11
N THR A 489 15.97 8.44 -24.35
CA THR A 489 16.77 9.57 -24.87
C THR A 489 17.80 10.01 -23.81
N PRO A 490 18.85 10.78 -24.17
CA PRO A 490 19.82 11.28 -23.20
C PRO A 490 19.19 12.07 -22.04
N ALA A 491 18.14 12.83 -22.30
CA ALA A 491 17.42 13.59 -21.27
C ALA A 491 16.63 12.67 -20.32
N GLU A 492 15.92 11.69 -20.85
CA GLU A 492 15.17 10.71 -20.06
C GLU A 492 16.13 9.85 -19.21
N GLN A 493 17.25 9.41 -19.78
CA GLN A 493 18.30 8.66 -19.07
C GLN A 493 18.87 9.49 -17.91
N ARG A 494 19.20 10.76 -18.15
CA ARG A 494 19.65 11.66 -17.08
C ARG A 494 18.60 11.85 -16.00
N GLY A 495 17.33 11.99 -16.38
CA GLY A 495 16.21 12.10 -15.44
C GLY A 495 16.05 10.83 -14.60
N PHE A 496 16.18 9.65 -15.20
CA PHE A 496 16.15 8.36 -14.50
C PHE A 496 17.29 8.23 -13.49
N GLU A 497 18.50 8.62 -13.87
CA GLU A 497 19.66 8.63 -12.97
C GLU A 497 19.46 9.57 -11.78
N LEU A 498 19.00 10.79 -12.03
CA LEU A 498 18.69 11.77 -10.98
C LEU A 498 17.61 11.25 -10.03
N PHE A 499 16.55 10.69 -10.56
CA PHE A 499 15.43 10.14 -9.79
C PHE A 499 15.87 9.06 -8.79
N ASN A 500 16.80 8.18 -9.22
CA ASN A 500 17.29 7.04 -8.46
C ASN A 500 18.61 7.29 -7.70
N THR A 501 19.14 8.50 -7.77
CA THR A 501 20.40 8.87 -7.08
C THR A 501 20.10 9.73 -5.88
N GLU A 502 20.80 9.45 -4.79
CA GLU A 502 20.73 10.25 -3.56
C GLU A 502 21.43 11.59 -3.71
N TYR A 503 20.93 12.58 -2.98
CA TYR A 503 21.64 13.83 -2.77
C TYR A 503 22.50 13.72 -1.49
N ASP A 504 23.80 13.49 -1.65
CA ASP A 504 24.81 13.54 -0.57
C ASP A 504 26.10 14.22 -1.07
N PRO A 505 26.18 15.54 -0.96
CA PRO A 505 27.35 16.31 -1.42
C PRO A 505 28.67 15.88 -0.77
N ARG A 506 28.62 15.36 0.48
CA ARG A 506 29.82 14.88 1.18
C ARG A 506 30.45 13.69 0.48
N ARG A 507 29.66 12.98 -0.32
CA ARG A 507 30.05 11.80 -1.11
C ARG A 507 30.13 12.10 -2.61
N GLY A 508 29.94 13.35 -3.01
CA GLY A 508 29.92 13.76 -4.41
C GLY A 508 28.71 13.25 -5.19
N MET A 509 27.60 12.96 -4.49
CA MET A 509 26.36 12.52 -5.12
C MET A 509 25.34 13.66 -5.18
N TYR A 510 24.82 13.89 -6.36
CA TYR A 510 23.92 15.02 -6.66
C TYR A 510 22.68 14.52 -7.40
N GLY A 511 21.92 13.63 -6.76
CA GLY A 511 20.65 13.13 -7.25
C GLY A 511 19.46 13.97 -6.79
N ALA A 512 18.26 13.51 -7.13
CA ALA A 512 17.01 14.17 -6.77
C ALA A 512 16.24 13.49 -5.64
N ASP A 513 16.72 12.35 -5.14
CA ASP A 513 16.15 11.59 -4.00
C ASP A 513 14.69 11.13 -4.15
N CYS A 514 14.11 11.15 -5.35
CA CYS A 514 12.69 10.87 -5.56
C CYS A 514 12.30 9.44 -5.16
N PHE A 515 13.23 8.49 -5.30
CA PHE A 515 13.02 7.06 -5.05
C PHE A 515 12.72 6.71 -3.59
N HIS A 516 13.04 7.57 -2.62
CA HIS A 516 12.72 7.33 -1.21
C HIS A 516 11.20 7.29 -0.96
N CYS A 517 10.46 8.13 -1.66
CA CYS A 517 9.00 8.16 -1.59
C CYS A 517 8.35 7.39 -2.75
N HIS A 518 8.93 7.46 -3.95
CA HIS A 518 8.37 6.90 -5.18
C HIS A 518 9.24 5.75 -5.72
N GLY A 519 9.61 4.81 -4.86
CA GLY A 519 10.41 3.64 -5.24
C GLY A 519 9.61 2.52 -5.88
N GLY A 520 10.34 1.51 -6.36
CA GLY A 520 9.78 0.29 -6.95
C GLY A 520 9.17 0.49 -8.34
N PRO A 521 8.69 -0.59 -8.97
CA PRO A 521 8.18 -0.55 -10.36
C PRO A 521 6.85 0.21 -10.51
N LEU A 522 6.14 0.45 -9.43
CA LEU A 522 4.91 1.24 -9.40
C LEU A 522 5.14 2.72 -9.06
N PHE A 523 6.37 3.12 -8.73
CA PHE A 523 6.72 4.49 -8.37
C PHE A 523 5.80 5.07 -7.27
N GLN A 524 5.49 4.27 -6.24
CA GLN A 524 4.63 4.64 -5.13
C GLN A 524 5.22 4.19 -3.80
N SER A 525 4.70 4.76 -2.73
CA SER A 525 4.89 4.23 -1.38
C SER A 525 3.54 4.06 -0.70
N GLN A 526 3.49 3.15 0.25
CA GLN A 526 2.33 2.99 1.12
C GLN A 526 2.41 3.90 2.35
N THR A 527 3.36 4.81 2.41
CA THR A 527 3.53 5.77 3.50
C THR A 527 2.71 7.03 3.29
N PHE A 528 2.66 7.85 4.34
CA PHE A 528 2.12 9.20 4.31
C PHE A 528 3.25 10.17 4.58
N ALA A 529 3.43 11.15 3.71
CA ALA A 529 4.51 12.12 3.79
C ALA A 529 3.98 13.56 3.77
N ASN A 530 4.66 14.44 4.48
CA ASN A 530 4.55 15.87 4.30
C ASN A 530 5.66 16.30 3.34
N ASN A 531 5.27 16.73 2.16
CA ASN A 531 6.16 17.13 1.09
C ASN A 531 6.54 18.63 1.10
N GLY A 532 6.28 19.31 2.21
CA GLY A 532 6.71 20.71 2.41
C GLY A 532 5.94 21.73 1.57
N LEU A 533 4.70 21.47 1.17
CA LEU A 533 3.86 22.45 0.45
C LEU A 533 3.56 23.68 1.30
N ASP A 534 3.33 23.47 2.59
CA ASP A 534 2.99 24.52 3.53
C ASP A 534 3.72 24.33 4.87
N SER A 535 4.05 25.43 5.53
CA SER A 535 4.59 25.44 6.90
C SER A 535 3.49 25.34 7.95
N GLU A 536 2.30 25.86 7.62
CA GLU A 536 1.06 25.76 8.39
C GLU A 536 -0.02 25.08 7.53
N PHE A 537 -0.81 24.19 8.14
CA PHE A 537 -1.68 23.29 7.39
C PHE A 537 -3.15 23.69 7.50
N ALA A 538 -3.73 24.20 6.42
CA ALA A 538 -5.18 24.39 6.27
C ALA A 538 -5.90 23.02 6.25
N ASP A 539 -5.32 22.01 5.59
CA ASP A 539 -5.75 20.62 5.67
C ASP A 539 -4.78 19.81 6.54
N ALA A 540 -5.25 19.33 7.68
CA ALA A 540 -4.43 18.55 8.60
C ALA A 540 -4.05 17.15 8.05
N GLY A 541 -4.55 16.75 6.88
CA GLY A 541 -4.20 15.48 6.23
C GLY A 541 -4.49 14.25 7.10
N ARG A 542 -3.52 13.37 7.22
CA ARG A 542 -3.57 12.13 8.00
C ARG A 542 -3.96 12.35 9.47
N ALA A 543 -3.58 13.47 10.07
CA ALA A 543 -3.91 13.78 11.46
C ALA A 543 -5.43 13.86 11.72
N LYS A 544 -6.28 14.15 10.71
CA LYS A 544 -7.73 14.07 10.85
C LYS A 544 -8.24 12.67 11.22
N ILE A 545 -7.47 11.64 10.84
CA ILE A 545 -7.83 10.24 11.04
C ILE A 545 -7.17 9.68 12.30
N THR A 546 -5.88 10.00 12.50
CA THR A 546 -5.09 9.44 13.59
C THR A 546 -5.19 10.24 14.89
N SER A 547 -5.64 11.49 14.82
CA SER A 547 -5.64 12.46 15.92
C SER A 547 -4.23 12.71 16.51
N LYS A 548 -3.19 12.51 15.70
CA LYS A 548 -1.79 12.63 16.12
C LYS A 548 -1.13 13.82 15.45
N ASP A 549 -0.53 14.71 16.23
CA ASP A 549 0.10 15.94 15.72
C ASP A 549 1.23 15.67 14.73
N TYR A 550 1.97 14.57 14.91
CA TYR A 550 3.03 14.19 13.99
C TYR A 550 2.55 13.76 12.59
N ASP A 551 1.25 13.55 12.42
CA ASP A 551 0.63 13.23 11.12
C ASP A 551 0.03 14.48 10.43
N ARG A 552 0.16 15.67 11.02
CA ARG A 552 -0.34 16.93 10.42
C ARG A 552 0.35 17.22 9.10
N GLY A 553 -0.46 17.54 8.08
CA GLY A 553 0.03 17.85 6.74
C GLY A 553 0.60 16.68 5.96
N LYS A 554 0.47 15.44 6.46
CA LYS A 554 0.86 14.24 5.72
C LYS A 554 -0.27 13.72 4.86
N PHE A 555 0.06 13.32 3.64
CA PHE A 555 -0.83 12.74 2.65
C PHE A 555 -0.22 11.48 2.05
N ALA A 556 -1.07 10.62 1.49
CA ALA A 556 -0.63 9.40 0.81
C ALA A 556 0.32 9.73 -0.34
N VAL A 557 1.39 8.95 -0.47
CA VAL A 557 2.32 9.03 -1.61
C VAL A 557 1.71 8.29 -2.80
N PRO A 558 1.30 8.99 -3.89
CA PRO A 558 0.66 8.35 -5.03
C PRO A 558 1.66 7.65 -5.95
N SER A 559 1.17 6.78 -6.83
CA SER A 559 1.96 6.30 -7.96
C SER A 559 2.26 7.44 -8.94
N LEU A 560 3.47 7.43 -9.51
CA LEU A 560 3.84 8.35 -10.58
C LEU A 560 3.58 7.78 -11.98
N ARG A 561 3.07 6.55 -12.09
CA ARG A 561 2.61 6.04 -13.38
C ARG A 561 1.50 6.93 -13.91
N ASN A 562 1.47 7.15 -15.20
CA ASN A 562 0.54 8.07 -15.88
C ASN A 562 0.54 9.51 -15.33
N VAL A 563 1.55 9.90 -14.56
CA VAL A 563 1.59 11.22 -13.89
C VAL A 563 1.49 12.37 -14.89
N ALA A 564 1.97 12.23 -16.12
CA ALA A 564 1.84 13.26 -17.16
C ALA A 564 0.40 13.54 -17.59
N LEU A 565 -0.55 12.62 -17.29
CA LEU A 565 -1.95 12.70 -17.68
C LEU A 565 -2.88 13.18 -16.56
N THR A 566 -2.38 13.24 -15.32
CA THR A 566 -3.20 13.40 -14.11
C THR A 566 -3.10 14.80 -13.48
N ALA A 567 -2.73 15.81 -14.28
CA ALA A 567 -2.79 17.19 -13.80
C ALA A 567 -4.24 17.60 -13.45
N PRO A 568 -4.43 18.52 -12.48
CA PRO A 568 -3.43 19.20 -11.65
C PRO A 568 -2.93 18.36 -10.48
N TYR A 569 -1.79 18.72 -9.90
CA TYR A 569 -1.02 17.93 -8.95
C TYR A 569 -1.17 18.39 -7.51
N MET A 570 -0.78 17.53 -6.59
CA MET A 570 -0.87 17.60 -5.13
C MET A 570 -2.28 17.33 -4.61
N HIS A 571 -2.40 17.17 -3.30
CA HIS A 571 -3.69 16.86 -2.66
C HIS A 571 -4.76 17.95 -2.86
N ASP A 572 -4.35 19.16 -3.15
CA ASP A 572 -5.20 20.35 -3.38
C ASP A 572 -5.20 20.86 -4.84
N GLY A 573 -4.51 20.16 -5.74
CA GLY A 573 -4.47 20.49 -7.17
C GLY A 573 -3.80 21.81 -7.52
N ARG A 574 -2.89 22.32 -6.68
CA ARG A 574 -2.30 23.68 -6.86
C ARG A 574 -1.35 23.80 -8.06
N PHE A 575 -0.70 22.75 -8.50
CA PHE A 575 0.23 22.77 -9.62
C PHE A 575 -0.38 22.21 -10.90
N GLN A 576 -0.27 22.99 -11.97
CA GLN A 576 -0.88 22.64 -13.26
C GLN A 576 0.07 21.83 -14.19
N THR A 577 1.37 21.81 -13.88
CA THR A 577 2.40 21.19 -14.73
C THR A 577 3.40 20.38 -13.89
N LEU A 578 4.04 19.38 -14.51
CA LEU A 578 5.12 18.62 -13.89
C LEU A 578 6.35 19.51 -13.60
N GLU A 579 6.57 20.49 -14.46
CA GLU A 579 7.65 21.48 -14.28
C GLU A 579 7.46 22.24 -12.96
N ALA A 580 6.23 22.66 -12.63
CA ALA A 580 5.94 23.34 -11.35
C ALA A 580 6.08 22.40 -10.14
N VAL A 581 5.78 21.11 -10.31
CA VAL A 581 6.00 20.10 -9.26
C VAL A 581 7.48 19.91 -9.00
N VAL A 582 8.29 19.71 -10.03
CA VAL A 582 9.75 19.52 -9.89
C VAL A 582 10.41 20.78 -9.34
N GLU A 583 9.97 21.98 -9.76
CA GLU A 583 10.43 23.26 -9.20
C GLU A 583 10.11 23.37 -7.71
N HIS A 584 8.92 22.92 -7.26
CA HIS A 584 8.59 22.88 -5.83
C HIS A 584 9.60 22.06 -5.04
N TYR A 585 9.93 20.84 -5.49
CA TYR A 585 10.92 19.99 -4.80
C TYR A 585 12.36 20.54 -4.88
N ALA A 586 12.66 21.34 -5.90
CA ALA A 586 13.96 21.98 -6.03
C ALA A 586 14.13 23.22 -5.15
N ASN A 587 13.08 24.07 -5.04
CA ASN A 587 13.21 25.41 -4.48
C ASN A 587 12.04 25.84 -3.59
N GLY A 588 10.95 25.07 -3.50
CA GLY A 588 9.69 25.46 -2.87
C GLY A 588 9.36 24.74 -1.56
N VAL A 589 10.21 23.82 -1.10
CA VAL A 589 9.96 22.99 0.10
C VAL A 589 10.02 23.87 1.35
N LYS A 590 8.91 23.90 2.12
CA LYS A 590 8.79 24.65 3.37
C LYS A 590 9.05 23.77 4.57
N ARG A 591 9.84 24.23 5.51
CA ARG A 591 10.14 23.55 6.78
C ARG A 591 8.93 23.53 7.70
N SER A 592 8.72 22.40 8.36
CA SER A 592 7.74 22.22 9.44
C SER A 592 8.14 21.05 10.32
N ALA A 593 7.54 20.93 11.50
CA ALA A 593 7.83 19.83 12.44
C ALA A 593 7.46 18.43 11.92
N THR A 594 6.66 18.34 10.85
CA THR A 594 6.21 17.08 10.27
C THR A 594 6.75 16.85 8.85
N LEU A 595 7.65 17.73 8.36
CA LEU A 595 8.32 17.56 7.06
C LEU A 595 8.97 16.18 7.00
N ASP A 596 8.84 15.51 5.84
CA ASP A 596 9.44 14.19 5.66
C ASP A 596 10.96 14.24 5.90
N PRO A 597 11.55 13.32 6.67
CA PRO A 597 12.97 13.30 6.98
C PRO A 597 13.86 13.27 5.73
N ASN A 598 13.43 12.61 4.65
CA ASN A 598 14.18 12.56 3.39
C ASN A 598 14.20 13.92 2.67
N LEU A 599 13.24 14.81 2.95
CA LEU A 599 13.28 16.21 2.50
C LEU A 599 13.97 17.11 3.52
N ALA A 600 13.81 16.85 4.81
CA ALA A 600 14.40 17.65 5.88
C ALA A 600 15.94 17.63 5.89
N LYS A 601 16.57 16.57 5.35
CA LYS A 601 18.04 16.49 5.22
C LYS A 601 18.65 17.39 4.14
N HIS A 602 17.82 17.97 3.26
CA HIS A 602 18.29 18.87 2.20
C HIS A 602 18.40 20.32 2.68
N PRO A 603 19.12 21.20 1.94
CA PRO A 603 19.14 22.63 2.22
C PRO A 603 17.74 23.24 2.26
N ASP A 604 17.62 24.44 2.85
CA ASP A 604 16.36 25.19 2.80
C ASP A 604 15.92 25.43 1.37
N GLY A 605 14.63 25.19 1.13
CA GLY A 605 14.02 25.26 -0.19
C GLY A 605 13.93 23.91 -0.92
N GLY A 606 14.76 22.91 -0.60
CA GLY A 606 14.66 21.57 -1.18
C GLY A 606 15.96 21.04 -1.79
N VAL A 607 15.86 20.17 -2.79
CA VAL A 607 16.99 19.53 -3.47
C VAL A 607 17.59 20.49 -4.50
N PRO A 608 18.88 20.88 -4.40
CA PRO A 608 19.49 21.79 -5.36
C PRO A 608 19.63 21.15 -6.75
N LEU A 609 18.72 21.46 -7.65
CA LEU A 609 18.67 20.95 -9.02
C LEU A 609 18.89 22.09 -10.02
N SER A 610 19.78 21.86 -11.00
CA SER A 610 19.91 22.79 -12.12
C SER A 610 18.63 22.79 -13.00
N ALA A 611 18.37 23.88 -13.72
CA ALA A 611 17.25 23.94 -14.67
C ALA A 611 17.33 22.83 -15.75
N ALA A 612 18.52 22.36 -16.09
CA ALA A 612 18.72 21.24 -17.01
C ALA A 612 18.30 19.91 -16.37
N ASP A 613 18.68 19.67 -15.09
CA ASP A 613 18.31 18.47 -14.35
C ASP A 613 16.80 18.41 -14.07
N GLN A 614 16.17 19.54 -13.77
CA GLN A 614 14.71 19.64 -13.63
C GLN A 614 14.00 19.23 -14.92
N ARG A 615 14.45 19.71 -16.08
CA ARG A 615 13.89 19.28 -17.38
C ARG A 615 14.12 17.79 -17.67
N ALA A 616 15.27 17.27 -17.28
CA ALA A 616 15.58 15.85 -17.43
C ALA A 616 14.65 14.98 -16.55
N LEU A 617 14.39 15.38 -15.31
CA LEU A 617 13.40 14.71 -14.43
C LEU A 617 12.00 14.72 -15.05
N VAL A 618 11.54 15.85 -15.57
CA VAL A 618 10.24 15.92 -16.25
C VAL A 618 10.21 15.02 -17.49
N ALA A 619 11.29 14.96 -18.27
CA ALA A 619 11.39 14.05 -19.41
C ALA A 619 11.26 12.58 -18.97
N PHE A 620 11.94 12.20 -17.89
CA PHE A 620 11.81 10.86 -17.33
C PHE A 620 10.38 10.57 -16.82
N LEU A 621 9.77 11.47 -16.05
CA LEU A 621 8.41 11.29 -15.53
C LEU A 621 7.39 11.06 -16.66
N LYS A 622 7.57 11.68 -17.82
CA LYS A 622 6.72 11.47 -19.01
C LYS A 622 6.86 10.05 -19.58
N THR A 623 7.98 9.36 -19.36
CA THR A 623 8.16 7.96 -19.80
C THR A 623 7.33 6.95 -19.01
N LEU A 624 6.74 7.36 -17.88
CA LEU A 624 5.87 6.55 -17.05
C LEU A 624 4.42 6.50 -17.55
N THR A 625 4.14 7.09 -18.72
CA THR A 625 2.82 7.13 -19.35
C THR A 625 2.56 5.84 -20.12
N ASP A 626 1.45 5.19 -19.79
CA ASP A 626 0.90 4.04 -20.50
C ASP A 626 -0.18 4.52 -21.47
N ASP A 627 0.18 4.64 -22.74
CA ASP A 627 -0.72 5.13 -23.78
C ASP A 627 -1.87 4.16 -24.10
N HIS A 628 -1.71 2.87 -23.79
CA HIS A 628 -2.75 1.85 -23.98
C HIS A 628 -3.83 1.95 -22.92
N PHE A 629 -3.47 2.35 -21.69
CA PHE A 629 -4.40 2.48 -20.57
C PHE A 629 -5.52 3.51 -20.80
N ILE A 630 -5.27 4.55 -21.61
CA ILE A 630 -6.24 5.65 -21.89
C ILE A 630 -6.95 5.53 -23.24
N ARG A 631 -6.60 4.55 -24.05
CA ARG A 631 -7.31 4.30 -25.32
C ARG A 631 -8.62 3.57 -25.02
N PRO A 632 -9.77 4.08 -25.57
CA PRO A 632 -11.07 3.44 -25.36
C PRO A 632 -11.18 2.07 -26.06
#